data_aeb2c7940f931bcba204207ad1e0e15d
#
_entry.id   aeb2c7940f931bcba204207ad1e0e15d
#
_cell.length_a   1.000
_cell.length_b   1.000
_cell.length_c   1.000
_cell.angle_alpha   90.00
_cell.angle_beta   90.00
_cell.angle_gamma   90.00
#
_symmetry.space_group_name_H-M   'P 1'
#
loop_
_entity.id
_entity.type
_entity.pdbx_description
1 polymer ?
#
loop_
_entity_poly.entity_id
_entity_poly.type
_entity_poly.pdbx_seq_one_letter_code
_entity_poly.pdbx_strand_id
1 'polypeptide(L)'
;MLSIIIPARTEKFLNRTIQDILEKATGEIEIFPVLDGYGDTPYEKIKDPRVHYISLPVPYNYERHKRQGINAGVSISRGEYVMWIDAHCVVAKGFDEVLARDCQDNWVMVPRRYKMSAEKWDRVIETDRPPIDYVYPMWQFLKNRNRIAGYRWDIKSEEKKDVMIDDIMITQGSFVFMTRKWFDKMGFMQLEGYTGWGQEGEEVCMKTVLNGGRAVVDKNTWYAHLHKGQMHGRMYKWTTVEPSYDYSYNYWVNEHKDFFVKLIKDNLPIPNFHADWEKKLYEL
;
A
#
# COMPACT_ATOMS: atom_id res chain seq x y z
N MET A 1 4.79 14.83 -14.16
CA MET A 1 3.45 14.20 -14.25
C MET A 1 3.40 12.97 -13.36
N LEU A 2 2.29 12.77 -12.65
CA LEU A 2 2.04 11.60 -11.78
C LEU A 2 0.95 10.71 -12.39
N SER A 3 1.22 9.41 -12.52
CA SER A 3 0.24 8.39 -12.90
C SER A 3 -0.33 7.73 -11.65
N ILE A 4 -1.65 7.78 -11.46
CA ILE A 4 -2.37 7.29 -10.30
C ILE A 4 -3.20 6.06 -10.68
N ILE A 5 -2.86 4.91 -10.15
CA ILE A 5 -3.52 3.63 -10.41
C ILE A 5 -4.48 3.31 -9.27
N ILE A 6 -5.74 3.03 -9.58
CA ILE A 6 -6.77 2.72 -8.58
C ILE A 6 -7.38 1.35 -8.88
N PRO A 7 -6.81 0.25 -8.35
CA PRO A 7 -7.42 -1.07 -8.49
C PRO A 7 -8.79 -1.11 -7.82
N ALA A 8 -9.82 -1.51 -8.55
CA ALA A 8 -11.18 -1.48 -8.05
C ALA A 8 -11.97 -2.72 -8.49
N ARG A 9 -12.66 -3.35 -7.54
CA ARG A 9 -13.59 -4.44 -7.79
C ARG A 9 -14.92 -4.14 -7.15
N THR A 10 -15.95 -3.83 -7.95
CA THR A 10 -17.29 -3.45 -7.47
C THR A 10 -17.23 -2.46 -6.28
N GLU A 11 -16.40 -1.44 -6.40
CA GLU A 11 -16.06 -0.56 -5.28
C GLU A 11 -16.95 0.68 -5.27
N LYS A 12 -17.90 0.73 -4.34
CA LYS A 12 -18.89 1.81 -4.23
C LYS A 12 -18.29 3.20 -3.99
N PHE A 13 -17.09 3.29 -3.49
CA PHE A 13 -16.43 4.55 -3.20
C PHE A 13 -15.47 5.03 -4.31
N LEU A 14 -15.32 4.26 -5.39
CA LEU A 14 -14.38 4.56 -6.47
C LEU A 14 -14.54 5.99 -7.00
N ASN A 15 -15.76 6.39 -7.37
CA ASN A 15 -16.00 7.71 -7.94
C ASN A 15 -15.71 8.84 -6.95
N ARG A 16 -16.03 8.66 -5.67
CA ARG A 16 -15.69 9.66 -4.63
C ARG A 16 -14.18 9.81 -4.47
N THR A 17 -13.44 8.69 -4.48
CA THR A 17 -11.97 8.71 -4.43
C THR A 17 -11.38 9.43 -5.65
N ILE A 18 -11.89 9.16 -6.87
CA ILE A 18 -11.44 9.83 -8.08
C ILE A 18 -11.72 11.34 -8.02
N GLN A 19 -12.93 11.73 -7.61
CA GLN A 19 -13.30 13.15 -7.47
C GLN A 19 -12.41 13.86 -6.45
N ASP A 20 -12.18 13.24 -5.29
CA ASP A 20 -11.31 13.78 -4.25
C ASP A 20 -9.88 14.03 -4.76
N ILE A 21 -9.33 13.09 -5.53
CA ILE A 21 -8.02 13.23 -6.17
C ILE A 21 -8.02 14.37 -7.20
N LEU A 22 -9.02 14.42 -8.08
CA LEU A 22 -9.15 15.46 -9.12
C LEU A 22 -9.25 16.88 -8.54
N GLU A 23 -9.91 17.03 -7.38
CA GLU A 23 -10.09 18.31 -6.69
C GLU A 23 -8.85 18.74 -5.89
N LYS A 24 -8.04 17.79 -5.43
CA LYS A 24 -6.95 18.05 -4.49
C LYS A 24 -5.56 18.00 -5.12
N ALA A 25 -5.39 17.32 -6.24
CA ALA A 25 -4.13 17.37 -6.98
C ALA A 25 -3.91 18.78 -7.54
N THR A 26 -2.67 19.26 -7.49
CA THR A 26 -2.27 20.59 -7.93
C THR A 26 -1.29 20.56 -9.10
N GLY A 27 -0.60 19.45 -9.31
CA GLY A 27 0.27 19.21 -10.43
C GLY A 27 -0.41 18.47 -11.58
N GLU A 28 0.38 18.08 -12.57
CA GLU A 28 -0.08 17.31 -13.73
C GLU A 28 -0.26 15.84 -13.35
N ILE A 29 -1.50 15.32 -13.51
CA ILE A 29 -1.87 13.94 -13.17
C ILE A 29 -2.62 13.24 -14.29
N GLU A 30 -2.53 11.91 -14.32
CA GLU A 30 -3.42 11.00 -15.03
C GLU A 30 -3.90 9.91 -14.07
N ILE A 31 -5.16 9.48 -14.17
CA ILE A 31 -5.77 8.54 -13.26
C ILE A 31 -6.27 7.31 -14.03
N PHE A 32 -5.87 6.13 -13.57
CA PHE A 32 -6.24 4.84 -14.15
C PHE A 32 -7.06 4.02 -13.16
N PRO A 33 -8.39 4.15 -13.14
CA PRO A 33 -9.25 3.20 -12.43
C PRO A 33 -9.19 1.86 -13.17
N VAL A 34 -8.66 0.82 -12.51
CA VAL A 34 -8.50 -0.51 -13.09
C VAL A 34 -9.58 -1.43 -12.54
N LEU A 35 -10.54 -1.79 -13.41
CA LEU A 35 -11.73 -2.57 -13.07
C LEU A 35 -11.40 -4.07 -13.14
N ASP A 36 -11.40 -4.71 -11.97
CA ASP A 36 -11.03 -6.10 -11.79
C ASP A 36 -12.24 -7.03 -11.99
N GLY A 37 -12.31 -7.71 -13.13
CA GLY A 37 -13.27 -8.75 -13.42
C GLY A 37 -14.71 -8.28 -13.72
N TYR A 38 -14.93 -6.97 -13.82
CA TYR A 38 -16.20 -6.38 -14.21
C TYR A 38 -15.95 -5.32 -15.28
N GLY A 39 -16.44 -5.57 -16.48
CA GLY A 39 -16.41 -4.60 -17.57
C GLY A 39 -17.23 -3.35 -17.30
N ASP A 40 -18.26 -3.47 -16.46
CA ASP A 40 -19.12 -2.38 -16.05
C ASP A 40 -19.01 -2.15 -14.55
N THR A 41 -18.73 -0.92 -14.17
CA THR A 41 -18.94 -0.49 -12.79
C THR A 41 -20.44 -0.33 -12.57
N PRO A 42 -20.97 -0.60 -11.37
CA PRO A 42 -22.36 -0.27 -11.04
C PRO A 42 -22.62 1.24 -11.01
N TYR A 43 -21.62 2.06 -11.39
CA TYR A 43 -21.66 3.51 -11.31
C TYR A 43 -21.33 4.13 -12.67
N GLU A 44 -21.90 5.27 -12.94
CA GLU A 44 -21.54 6.09 -14.10
C GLU A 44 -20.04 6.45 -14.04
N LYS A 45 -19.32 6.23 -15.13
CA LYS A 45 -17.90 6.59 -15.24
C LYS A 45 -17.72 8.10 -15.21
N ILE A 46 -16.75 8.58 -14.44
CA ILE A 46 -16.38 10.01 -14.42
C ILE A 46 -15.82 10.41 -15.77
N LYS A 47 -16.38 11.49 -16.37
CA LYS A 47 -15.97 12.06 -17.63
C LYS A 47 -15.03 13.23 -17.38
N ASP A 48 -13.76 12.93 -17.17
CA ASP A 48 -12.68 13.92 -17.06
C ASP A 48 -11.52 13.46 -17.96
N PRO A 49 -10.89 14.35 -18.74
CA PRO A 49 -9.82 13.97 -19.68
C PRO A 49 -8.60 13.34 -19.00
N ARG A 50 -8.43 13.49 -17.70
CA ARG A 50 -7.35 12.88 -16.93
C ARG A 50 -7.69 11.46 -16.46
N VAL A 51 -8.93 10.97 -16.65
CA VAL A 51 -9.40 9.68 -16.12
C VAL A 51 -9.55 8.65 -17.23
N HIS A 52 -8.77 7.57 -17.18
CA HIS A 52 -8.68 6.53 -18.20
C HIS A 52 -9.04 5.17 -17.60
N TYR A 53 -10.28 4.72 -17.79
CA TYR A 53 -10.72 3.42 -17.25
C TYR A 53 -10.11 2.25 -18.00
N ILE A 54 -9.59 1.27 -17.26
CA ILE A 54 -9.07 0.00 -17.76
C ILE A 54 -9.95 -1.12 -17.22
N SER A 55 -10.38 -2.05 -18.07
CA SER A 55 -11.00 -3.29 -17.66
C SER A 55 -9.99 -4.42 -17.80
N LEU A 56 -9.71 -5.14 -16.73
CA LEU A 56 -8.86 -6.32 -16.82
C LEU A 56 -9.63 -7.45 -17.56
N PRO A 57 -9.02 -8.09 -18.56
CA PRO A 57 -9.64 -9.20 -19.29
C PRO A 57 -9.54 -10.51 -18.48
N VAL A 58 -9.99 -10.48 -17.25
CA VAL A 58 -9.97 -11.63 -16.35
C VAL A 58 -11.38 -12.16 -16.17
N PRO A 59 -11.58 -13.49 -16.15
CA PRO A 59 -12.89 -14.05 -15.88
C PRO A 59 -13.33 -13.64 -14.47
N TYR A 60 -14.64 -13.44 -14.32
CA TYR A 60 -15.21 -13.27 -13.00
C TYR A 60 -15.03 -14.56 -12.20
N ASN A 61 -13.96 -14.59 -11.44
CA ASN A 61 -13.74 -15.61 -10.44
C ASN A 61 -13.69 -14.96 -9.05
N TYR A 62 -13.54 -15.72 -8.00
CA TYR A 62 -13.43 -15.20 -6.66
C TYR A 62 -12.03 -14.62 -6.36
N GLU A 63 -11.07 -14.74 -7.27
CA GLU A 63 -9.73 -14.21 -7.13
C GLU A 63 -9.71 -12.70 -7.37
N ARG A 64 -8.85 -11.99 -6.66
CA ARG A 64 -8.62 -10.58 -6.82
C ARG A 64 -7.35 -10.36 -7.61
N HIS A 65 -7.35 -9.31 -8.41
CA HIS A 65 -6.26 -9.03 -9.33
C HIS A 65 -5.66 -7.65 -9.06
N LYS A 66 -5.46 -7.28 -7.77
CA LYS A 66 -4.90 -5.97 -7.40
C LYS A 66 -3.51 -5.77 -7.99
N ARG A 67 -2.63 -6.79 -7.89
CA ARG A 67 -1.26 -6.75 -8.42
C ARG A 67 -1.26 -6.60 -9.94
N GLN A 68 -2.05 -7.43 -10.63
CA GLN A 68 -2.25 -7.35 -12.09
C GLN A 68 -2.81 -5.99 -12.49
N GLY A 69 -3.74 -5.45 -11.72
CA GLY A 69 -4.33 -4.14 -11.94
C GLY A 69 -3.31 -3.01 -11.81
N ILE A 70 -2.45 -3.06 -10.81
CA ILE A 70 -1.35 -2.08 -10.66
C ILE A 70 -0.42 -2.16 -11.86
N ASN A 71 0.04 -3.35 -12.24
CA ASN A 71 0.94 -3.55 -13.37
C ASN A 71 0.31 -3.09 -14.70
N ALA A 72 -0.96 -3.43 -14.94
CA ALA A 72 -1.69 -3.01 -16.14
C ALA A 72 -1.81 -1.47 -16.21
N GLY A 73 -2.17 -0.83 -15.12
CA GLY A 73 -2.23 0.63 -15.04
C GLY A 73 -0.88 1.30 -15.32
N VAL A 74 0.19 0.80 -14.68
CA VAL A 74 1.53 1.34 -14.87
C VAL A 74 2.02 1.12 -16.30
N SER A 75 1.75 -0.03 -16.91
CA SER A 75 2.24 -0.37 -18.26
C SER A 75 1.74 0.56 -19.38
N ILE A 76 0.57 1.17 -19.22
CA ILE A 76 -0.01 2.08 -20.22
C ILE A 76 0.09 3.56 -19.83
N SER A 77 0.49 3.84 -18.59
CA SER A 77 0.61 5.21 -18.06
C SER A 77 1.96 5.82 -18.47
N ARG A 78 2.09 7.17 -18.36
CA ARG A 78 3.24 7.90 -18.89
C ARG A 78 3.96 8.80 -17.88
N GLY A 79 3.45 8.85 -16.64
CA GLY A 79 4.02 9.69 -15.60
C GLY A 79 5.44 9.28 -15.22
N GLU A 80 6.27 10.24 -14.90
CA GLU A 80 7.59 10.06 -14.31
C GLU A 80 7.50 9.42 -12.92
N TYR A 81 6.43 9.74 -12.20
CA TYR A 81 6.06 9.12 -10.94
C TYR A 81 4.87 8.20 -11.13
N VAL A 82 4.85 7.12 -10.37
CA VAL A 82 3.75 6.16 -10.29
C VAL A 82 3.27 6.05 -8.86
N MET A 83 1.96 5.99 -8.71
CA MET A 83 1.29 5.83 -7.44
C MET A 83 0.14 4.83 -7.57
N TRP A 84 -0.07 4.00 -6.59
CA TRP A 84 -1.37 3.35 -6.46
C TRP A 84 -2.04 3.69 -5.14
N ILE A 85 -3.35 3.70 -5.16
CA ILE A 85 -4.19 4.00 -4.00
C ILE A 85 -5.43 3.12 -4.02
N ASP A 86 -5.89 2.69 -2.84
CA ASP A 86 -7.14 1.96 -2.74
C ASP A 86 -8.35 2.85 -3.08
N ALA A 87 -9.37 2.27 -3.71
CA ALA A 87 -10.56 2.99 -4.23
C ALA A 87 -11.54 3.48 -3.12
N HIS A 88 -11.08 3.65 -1.90
CA HIS A 88 -11.81 4.14 -0.73
C HIS A 88 -10.90 4.94 0.20
N CYS A 89 -10.21 5.89 -0.41
CA CYS A 89 -9.29 6.79 0.26
C CYS A 89 -9.62 8.24 -0.03
N VAL A 90 -9.10 9.12 0.79
CA VAL A 90 -9.09 10.57 0.62
C VAL A 90 -7.66 11.08 0.83
N VAL A 91 -7.27 12.13 0.10
CA VAL A 91 -5.90 12.67 0.09
C VAL A 91 -5.85 14.12 0.58
N ALA A 92 -4.68 14.59 0.97
CA ALA A 92 -4.41 15.99 1.26
C ALA A 92 -4.42 16.82 -0.04
N LYS A 93 -4.73 18.11 0.06
CA LYS A 93 -4.55 19.04 -1.07
C LYS A 93 -3.04 19.17 -1.40
N GLY A 94 -2.70 19.10 -2.68
CA GLY A 94 -1.32 19.18 -3.16
C GLY A 94 -0.43 17.99 -2.80
N PHE A 95 -1.04 16.85 -2.45
CA PHE A 95 -0.31 15.63 -2.08
C PHE A 95 0.68 15.18 -3.14
N ASP A 96 0.32 15.35 -4.38
CA ASP A 96 1.07 14.96 -5.59
C ASP A 96 2.37 15.75 -5.74
N GLU A 97 2.32 17.07 -5.59
CA GLU A 97 3.51 17.93 -5.66
C GLU A 97 4.42 17.76 -4.44
N VAL A 98 3.85 17.57 -3.24
CA VAL A 98 4.64 17.31 -2.03
C VAL A 98 5.43 16.02 -2.19
N LEU A 99 4.78 14.92 -2.61
CA LEU A 99 5.45 13.64 -2.80
C LEU A 99 6.48 13.68 -3.94
N ALA A 100 6.18 14.36 -5.05
CA ALA A 100 7.11 14.50 -6.17
C ALA A 100 8.35 15.33 -5.78
N ARG A 101 8.18 16.40 -5.00
CA ARG A 101 9.28 17.23 -4.50
C ARG A 101 10.22 16.45 -3.58
N ASP A 102 9.67 15.62 -2.71
CA ASP A 102 10.41 14.96 -1.64
C ASP A 102 10.96 13.58 -2.05
N CYS A 103 10.50 13.02 -3.19
CA CYS A 103 10.90 11.71 -3.68
C CYS A 103 12.33 11.69 -4.24
N GLN A 104 13.07 10.65 -3.89
CA GLN A 104 14.37 10.34 -4.51
C GLN A 104 14.25 9.14 -5.46
N ASP A 105 15.21 8.99 -6.38
CA ASP A 105 15.18 7.98 -7.44
C ASP A 105 14.93 6.54 -6.99
N ASN A 106 15.44 6.17 -5.81
CA ASN A 106 15.37 4.82 -5.26
C ASN A 106 14.50 4.73 -3.99
N TRP A 107 13.54 5.64 -3.83
CA TRP A 107 12.64 5.63 -2.68
C TRP A 107 11.27 5.06 -3.02
N VAL A 108 10.71 4.32 -2.06
CA VAL A 108 9.29 4.03 -1.94
C VAL A 108 8.74 4.91 -0.84
N MET A 109 7.73 5.70 -1.16
CA MET A 109 7.15 6.68 -0.24
C MET A 109 5.70 6.36 0.08
N VAL A 110 5.31 6.61 1.32
CA VAL A 110 3.92 6.63 1.75
C VAL A 110 3.66 7.90 2.54
N PRO A 111 2.55 8.62 2.31
CA PRO A 111 2.20 9.75 3.14
C PRO A 111 1.69 9.29 4.52
N ARG A 112 1.67 10.19 5.50
CA ARG A 112 1.05 9.95 6.81
C ARG A 112 -0.35 9.40 6.66
N ARG A 113 -0.67 8.30 7.34
CA ARG A 113 -1.96 7.62 7.22
C ARG A 113 -2.89 7.90 8.39
N TYR A 114 -4.13 8.26 8.06
CA TYR A 114 -5.24 8.39 9.01
C TYR A 114 -6.31 7.34 8.76
N LYS A 115 -7.17 7.10 9.74
CA LYS A 115 -8.47 6.49 9.50
C LYS A 115 -9.36 7.47 8.75
N MET A 116 -10.33 6.95 8.01
CA MET A 116 -11.27 7.74 7.22
C MET A 116 -12.70 7.57 7.74
N SER A 117 -13.47 8.65 7.75
CA SER A 117 -14.92 8.62 7.87
C SER A 117 -15.56 8.61 6.48
N ALA A 118 -16.33 7.57 6.17
CA ALA A 118 -17.08 7.51 4.92
C ALA A 118 -18.21 8.54 4.83
N GLU A 119 -18.77 8.95 5.96
CA GLU A 119 -19.84 9.95 6.04
C GLU A 119 -19.32 11.36 5.75
N LYS A 120 -18.27 11.77 6.48
CA LYS A 120 -17.65 13.09 6.32
C LYS A 120 -16.77 13.17 5.08
N TRP A 121 -16.32 12.05 4.56
CA TRP A 121 -15.33 11.93 3.47
C TRP A 121 -14.04 12.68 3.79
N ASP A 122 -13.56 12.45 5.00
CA ASP A 122 -12.34 13.10 5.50
C ASP A 122 -11.63 12.18 6.51
N ARG A 123 -10.42 12.57 6.88
CA ARG A 123 -9.64 11.89 7.91
C ARG A 123 -10.31 12.01 9.29
N VAL A 124 -10.13 10.97 10.08
CA VAL A 124 -10.49 10.97 11.50
C VAL A 124 -9.23 11.24 12.31
N ILE A 125 -9.24 12.31 13.08
CA ILE A 125 -8.18 12.60 14.06
C ILE A 125 -8.60 11.92 15.36
N GLU A 126 -7.90 10.84 15.71
CA GLU A 126 -8.11 10.13 16.98
C GLU A 126 -7.41 10.92 18.10
N THR A 127 -8.07 11.07 19.23
CA THR A 127 -7.52 11.81 20.39
C THR A 127 -6.63 10.94 21.28
N ASP A 128 -6.77 9.63 21.18
CA ASP A 128 -6.10 8.63 22.01
C ASP A 128 -4.98 7.89 21.27
N ARG A 129 -4.78 8.16 19.98
CA ARG A 129 -3.78 7.50 19.14
C ARG A 129 -3.19 8.45 18.09
N PRO A 130 -1.87 8.34 17.82
CA PRO A 130 -1.25 9.08 16.74
C PRO A 130 -1.72 8.59 15.36
N PRO A 131 -1.44 9.33 14.28
CA PRO A 131 -1.53 8.81 12.91
C PRO A 131 -0.69 7.54 12.74
N ILE A 132 -0.98 6.76 11.70
CA ILE A 132 -0.24 5.53 11.43
C ILE A 132 0.92 5.87 10.49
N ASP A 133 2.03 6.31 11.08
CA ASP A 133 3.25 6.63 10.33
C ASP A 133 4.17 5.40 10.20
N TYR A 134 4.18 4.52 11.20
CA TYR A 134 5.05 3.35 11.24
C TYR A 134 4.27 2.07 11.42
N VAL A 135 4.74 1.04 10.72
CA VAL A 135 4.23 -0.33 10.80
C VAL A 135 5.45 -1.26 10.89
N TYR A 136 5.41 -2.22 11.80
CA TYR A 136 6.46 -3.22 11.92
C TYR A 136 5.94 -4.61 11.53
N PRO A 137 6.77 -5.46 10.90
CA PRO A 137 6.41 -6.83 10.57
C PRO A 137 6.52 -7.73 11.81
N MET A 138 5.50 -8.53 12.05
CA MET A 138 5.59 -9.67 12.96
C MET A 138 5.35 -10.95 12.18
N TRP A 139 6.23 -11.94 12.39
CA TRP A 139 5.89 -13.29 11.97
C TRP A 139 5.01 -13.94 13.04
N GLN A 140 3.95 -14.57 12.60
CA GLN A 140 2.99 -15.23 13.47
C GLN A 140 2.82 -16.69 13.07
N PHE A 141 2.82 -17.56 14.08
CA PHE A 141 2.40 -18.94 13.96
C PHE A 141 0.92 -19.02 14.34
N LEU A 142 0.03 -18.89 13.37
CA LEU A 142 -1.38 -19.13 13.57
C LEU A 142 -1.64 -20.60 13.24
N LYS A 143 -2.11 -21.40 14.22
CA LYS A 143 -2.66 -22.76 14.06
C LYS A 143 -2.46 -23.37 12.64
N ASN A 144 -1.24 -23.74 12.28
CA ASN A 144 -0.82 -24.31 11.01
C ASN A 144 -0.45 -23.35 9.86
N ARG A 145 -0.20 -22.04 10.10
CA ARG A 145 0.23 -21.10 9.05
C ARG A 145 1.24 -20.10 9.53
N ASN A 146 2.30 -19.97 8.78
CA ASN A 146 3.30 -18.94 8.97
C ASN A 146 2.91 -17.71 8.16
N ARG A 147 2.99 -16.51 8.75
CA ARG A 147 2.74 -15.27 8.01
C ARG A 147 3.55 -14.11 8.56
N ILE A 148 3.83 -13.15 7.71
CA ILE A 148 4.23 -11.80 8.12
C ILE A 148 2.95 -10.97 8.20
N ALA A 149 2.75 -10.28 9.34
CA ALA A 149 1.63 -9.36 9.52
C ALA A 149 2.15 -8.00 9.96
N GLY A 150 1.60 -6.94 9.39
CA GLY A 150 1.93 -5.57 9.75
C GLY A 150 1.15 -5.08 10.97
N TYR A 151 1.86 -4.56 11.97
CA TYR A 151 1.28 -3.95 13.17
C TYR A 151 1.64 -2.48 13.27
N ARG A 152 0.66 -1.63 13.66
CA ARG A 152 0.94 -0.21 13.90
C ARG A 152 1.93 -0.05 15.04
N TRP A 153 2.82 0.92 14.87
CA TRP A 153 3.84 1.28 15.86
C TRP A 153 3.56 2.67 16.44
N ASP A 154 2.58 2.72 17.33
CA ASP A 154 2.07 3.99 17.85
C ASP A 154 3.13 4.73 18.68
N ILE A 155 3.95 4.04 19.46
CA ILE A 155 5.05 4.64 20.24
C ILE A 155 6.04 5.35 19.31
N LYS A 156 6.54 4.68 18.27
CA LYS A 156 7.45 5.28 17.28
C LYS A 156 6.80 6.44 16.54
N SER A 157 5.49 6.32 16.23
CA SER A 157 4.73 7.40 15.58
C SER A 157 4.68 8.66 16.44
N GLU A 158 4.52 8.53 17.76
CA GLU A 158 4.54 9.66 18.68
C GLU A 158 5.96 10.22 18.89
N GLU A 159 6.95 9.37 19.14
CA GLU A 159 8.34 9.77 19.34
C GLU A 159 8.95 10.50 18.14
N LYS A 160 8.55 10.09 16.93
CA LYS A 160 9.09 10.63 15.67
C LYS A 160 8.13 11.58 14.94
N LYS A 161 7.11 12.09 15.63
CA LYS A 161 6.05 12.92 14.99
C LYS A 161 6.57 14.16 14.26
N ASP A 162 7.67 14.72 14.73
CA ASP A 162 8.30 15.93 14.19
C ASP A 162 9.40 15.64 13.14
N VAL A 163 9.71 14.38 12.87
CA VAL A 163 10.62 13.98 11.79
C VAL A 163 9.81 13.81 10.52
N MET A 164 9.82 14.80 9.63
CA MET A 164 8.91 14.85 8.49
C MET A 164 9.08 13.72 7.48
N ILE A 165 10.30 13.29 7.19
CA ILE A 165 10.59 12.14 6.32
C ILE A 165 11.47 11.17 7.09
N ASP A 166 11.00 9.93 7.28
CA ASP A 166 11.71 8.94 8.07
C ASP A 166 11.54 7.52 7.49
N ASP A 167 12.51 6.66 7.79
CA ASP A 167 12.50 5.27 7.30
C ASP A 167 11.40 4.44 7.96
N ILE A 168 10.76 3.61 7.17
CA ILE A 168 9.76 2.63 7.60
C ILE A 168 10.20 1.21 7.24
N MET A 169 9.76 0.23 8.02
CA MET A 169 10.02 -1.18 7.74
C MET A 169 9.10 -1.71 6.65
N ILE A 170 7.81 -1.48 6.82
CA ILE A 170 6.74 -1.91 5.91
C ILE A 170 5.58 -0.91 5.93
N THR A 171 4.66 -1.06 4.98
CA THR A 171 3.40 -0.31 4.93
C THR A 171 2.20 -1.22 4.65
N GLN A 172 1.00 -0.69 4.70
CA GLN A 172 -0.23 -1.45 4.43
C GLN A 172 -0.51 -1.70 2.94
N GLY A 173 0.19 -1.07 2.02
CA GLY A 173 -0.05 -1.21 0.58
C GLY A 173 -1.31 -0.52 0.04
N SER A 174 -2.03 0.26 0.86
CA SER A 174 -3.21 1.03 0.42
C SER A 174 -2.88 2.35 -0.27
N PHE A 175 -1.65 2.81 -0.17
CA PHE A 175 -1.06 3.95 -0.86
C PHE A 175 0.44 3.73 -0.98
N VAL A 176 0.99 3.86 -2.17
CA VAL A 176 2.44 3.81 -2.41
C VAL A 176 2.77 4.75 -3.56
N PHE A 177 3.88 5.48 -3.45
CA PHE A 177 4.39 6.42 -4.43
C PHE A 177 5.89 6.17 -4.67
N MET A 178 6.33 6.27 -5.92
CA MET A 178 7.74 6.16 -6.29
C MET A 178 8.00 6.69 -7.69
N THR A 179 9.26 6.80 -8.09
CA THR A 179 9.59 7.04 -9.50
C THR A 179 9.24 5.82 -10.36
N ARG A 180 8.82 6.03 -11.61
CA ARG A 180 8.62 4.94 -12.59
C ARG A 180 9.88 4.12 -12.78
N LYS A 181 11.03 4.78 -12.88
CA LYS A 181 12.34 4.16 -13.00
C LYS A 181 12.60 3.14 -11.89
N TRP A 182 12.20 3.45 -10.64
CA TRP A 182 12.35 2.53 -9.52
C TRP A 182 11.35 1.37 -9.60
N PHE A 183 10.09 1.65 -9.95
CA PHE A 183 9.08 0.62 -10.17
C PHE A 183 9.55 -0.42 -11.20
N ASP A 184 10.02 0.04 -12.35
CA ASP A 184 10.47 -0.82 -13.44
C ASP A 184 11.75 -1.60 -13.06
N LYS A 185 12.73 -0.93 -12.43
CA LYS A 185 13.97 -1.57 -11.96
C LYS A 185 13.71 -2.69 -10.96
N MET A 186 12.75 -2.50 -10.05
CA MET A 186 12.40 -3.51 -9.05
C MET A 186 11.49 -4.61 -9.57
N GLY A 187 10.89 -4.44 -10.75
CA GLY A 187 9.93 -5.40 -11.30
C GLY A 187 8.68 -5.53 -10.43
N PHE A 188 8.16 -4.41 -9.93
CA PHE A 188 6.89 -4.39 -9.19
C PHE A 188 5.70 -4.48 -10.16
N MET A 189 4.56 -5.00 -9.76
CA MET A 189 4.31 -5.89 -8.60
C MET A 189 4.61 -7.33 -9.04
N GLN A 190 5.34 -8.09 -8.23
CA GLN A 190 5.59 -9.48 -8.53
C GLN A 190 4.28 -10.28 -8.52
N LEU A 191 4.07 -11.09 -9.56
CA LEU A 191 2.88 -11.95 -9.68
C LEU A 191 3.17 -13.39 -9.25
N GLU A 192 4.37 -13.89 -9.57
CA GLU A 192 4.77 -15.24 -9.23
C GLU A 192 4.82 -15.44 -7.70
N GLY A 193 4.18 -16.50 -7.23
CA GLY A 193 4.08 -16.85 -5.82
C GLY A 193 3.00 -16.08 -5.04
N TYR A 194 2.61 -14.89 -5.48
CA TYR A 194 1.52 -14.14 -4.85
C TYR A 194 0.18 -14.42 -5.51
N THR A 195 -0.87 -14.58 -4.72
CA THR A 195 -2.24 -14.51 -5.20
C THR A 195 -2.70 -13.05 -5.28
N GLY A 196 -3.64 -12.75 -6.14
CA GLY A 196 -4.11 -11.45 -6.55
C GLY A 196 -4.08 -10.24 -5.60
N TRP A 197 -3.96 -10.41 -4.27
CA TRP A 197 -3.85 -9.32 -3.31
C TRP A 197 -3.21 -9.75 -1.99
N GLY A 198 -2.81 -8.78 -1.17
CA GLY A 198 -2.12 -8.97 0.10
C GLY A 198 -0.61 -8.92 -0.05
N GLN A 199 0.06 -8.50 0.99
CA GLN A 199 1.53 -8.35 1.08
C GLN A 199 2.15 -7.35 0.09
N GLU A 200 1.35 -6.45 -0.52
CA GLU A 200 1.86 -5.43 -1.43
C GLU A 200 2.80 -4.45 -0.70
N GLY A 201 2.43 -4.04 0.51
CA GLY A 201 3.22 -3.11 1.31
C GLY A 201 4.52 -3.72 1.82
N GLU A 202 4.46 -4.98 2.24
CA GLU A 202 5.63 -5.76 2.65
C GLU A 202 6.61 -5.94 1.49
N GLU A 203 6.10 -6.36 0.32
CA GLU A 203 6.93 -6.55 -0.87
C GLU A 203 7.68 -5.26 -1.23
N VAL A 204 6.97 -4.16 -1.46
CA VAL A 204 7.60 -2.95 -1.98
C VAL A 204 8.60 -2.33 -1.00
N CYS A 205 8.29 -2.33 0.29
CA CYS A 205 9.20 -1.78 1.28
C CYS A 205 10.45 -2.65 1.45
N MET A 206 10.28 -3.94 1.74
CA MET A 206 11.41 -4.82 2.01
C MET A 206 12.27 -5.04 0.76
N LYS A 207 11.67 -5.20 -0.43
CA LYS A 207 12.41 -5.35 -1.68
C LYS A 207 13.21 -4.09 -2.02
N THR A 208 12.66 -2.91 -1.74
CA THR A 208 13.36 -1.65 -1.90
C THR A 208 14.59 -1.57 -1.00
N VAL A 209 14.44 -1.87 0.28
CA VAL A 209 15.57 -1.84 1.24
C VAL A 209 16.61 -2.90 0.91
N LEU A 210 16.21 -4.12 0.55
CA LEU A 210 17.10 -5.20 0.13
C LEU A 210 17.97 -4.79 -1.07
N ASN A 211 17.46 -3.95 -1.96
CA ASN A 211 18.17 -3.48 -3.17
C ASN A 211 18.82 -2.09 -3.00
N GLY A 212 19.08 -1.66 -1.77
CA GLY A 212 19.81 -0.43 -1.46
C GLY A 212 19.02 0.87 -1.66
N GLY A 213 17.69 0.78 -1.73
CA GLY A 213 16.79 1.93 -1.68
C GLY A 213 16.27 2.21 -0.28
N ARG A 214 15.33 3.15 -0.15
CA ARG A 214 14.67 3.50 1.11
C ARG A 214 13.16 3.41 1.00
N ALA A 215 12.53 2.81 2.00
CA ALA A 215 11.09 2.91 2.22
C ALA A 215 10.86 3.98 3.29
N VAL A 216 10.09 5.02 2.97
CA VAL A 216 9.94 6.18 3.85
C VAL A 216 8.47 6.58 4.03
N VAL A 217 8.15 7.13 5.21
CA VAL A 217 6.94 7.91 5.42
C VAL A 217 7.24 9.38 5.20
N ASP A 218 6.41 10.06 4.41
CA ASP A 218 6.43 11.51 4.26
C ASP A 218 5.24 12.13 5.01
N LYS A 219 5.54 12.84 6.09
CA LYS A 219 4.55 13.47 6.96
C LYS A 219 4.22 14.90 6.56
N ASN A 220 4.86 15.43 5.51
CA ASN A 220 4.50 16.73 4.91
C ASN A 220 3.14 16.66 4.22
N THR A 221 2.68 15.45 3.91
CA THR A 221 1.35 15.20 3.35
C THR A 221 0.68 13.98 4.00
N TRP A 222 -0.60 13.74 3.68
CA TRP A 222 -1.36 12.67 4.29
C TRP A 222 -2.41 12.08 3.35
N TYR A 223 -2.82 10.86 3.67
CA TYR A 223 -4.03 10.25 3.14
C TYR A 223 -4.83 9.61 4.28
N ALA A 224 -6.11 9.37 4.03
CA ALA A 224 -6.92 8.58 4.95
C ALA A 224 -7.58 7.40 4.22
N HIS A 225 -7.58 6.25 4.89
CA HIS A 225 -8.06 4.99 4.34
C HIS A 225 -9.25 4.46 5.12
N LEU A 226 -10.30 4.05 4.40
CA LEU A 226 -11.49 3.48 4.99
C LEU A 226 -11.30 2.00 5.32
N HIS A 227 -11.23 1.68 6.59
CA HIS A 227 -11.33 0.28 7.03
C HIS A 227 -12.79 -0.16 6.97
N LYS A 228 -13.17 -0.92 5.94
CA LYS A 228 -14.56 -1.19 5.59
C LYS A 228 -15.39 -1.87 6.68
N GLY A 229 -14.81 -2.75 7.49
CA GLY A 229 -15.54 -3.44 8.56
C GLY A 229 -16.89 -4.04 8.10
N GLN A 230 -17.81 -4.24 9.04
CA GLN A 230 -19.16 -4.76 8.75
C GLN A 230 -20.06 -3.69 8.11
N MET A 231 -19.95 -2.43 8.51
CA MET A 231 -20.81 -1.34 8.01
C MET A 231 -20.57 -0.97 6.54
N HIS A 232 -19.35 -1.19 6.06
CA HIS A 232 -18.95 -0.85 4.69
C HIS A 232 -18.45 -2.08 3.95
N GLY A 233 -19.12 -3.22 4.16
CA GLY A 233 -18.76 -4.53 3.63
C GLY A 233 -18.46 -4.53 2.13
N ARG A 234 -17.70 -5.51 1.69
CA ARG A 234 -17.40 -5.72 0.27
C ARG A 234 -18.63 -6.27 -0.44
N MET A 235 -18.86 -5.80 -1.66
CA MET A 235 -19.96 -6.28 -2.53
C MET A 235 -19.63 -7.61 -3.23
N TYR A 236 -18.52 -8.25 -2.88
CA TYR A 236 -18.05 -9.52 -3.44
C TYR A 236 -17.54 -10.45 -2.34
N LYS A 237 -17.55 -11.75 -2.61
CA LYS A 237 -17.06 -12.75 -1.67
C LYS A 237 -15.58 -12.53 -1.37
N TRP A 238 -15.22 -12.75 -0.12
CA TRP A 238 -13.85 -12.72 0.33
C TRP A 238 -13.10 -13.93 -0.26
N THR A 239 -11.99 -13.68 -0.96
CA THR A 239 -11.06 -14.73 -1.36
C THR A 239 -9.94 -14.86 -0.35
N THR A 240 -9.38 -16.03 -0.27
CA THR A 240 -8.26 -16.33 0.60
C THR A 240 -7.01 -15.54 0.20
N VAL A 241 -6.30 -15.00 1.18
CA VAL A 241 -4.99 -14.34 1.01
C VAL A 241 -3.86 -15.21 1.53
N GLU A 242 -4.21 -16.36 2.07
CA GLU A 242 -3.27 -17.25 2.72
C GLU A 242 -2.08 -17.63 1.82
N PRO A 243 -2.25 -17.97 0.53
CA PRO A 243 -1.10 -18.28 -0.31
C PRO A 243 -0.12 -17.11 -0.44
N SER A 244 -0.60 -15.86 -0.48
CA SER A 244 0.28 -14.67 -0.47
C SER A 244 1.05 -14.54 0.83
N TYR A 245 0.43 -14.86 1.97
CA TYR A 245 1.12 -14.86 3.26
C TYR A 245 2.18 -15.96 3.36
N ASP A 246 1.84 -17.18 2.92
CA ASP A 246 2.75 -18.33 2.94
C ASP A 246 3.96 -18.07 2.03
N TYR A 247 3.72 -17.56 0.82
CA TYR A 247 4.79 -17.17 -0.10
C TYR A 247 5.67 -16.07 0.50
N SER A 248 5.07 -14.97 0.98
CA SER A 248 5.81 -13.85 1.56
C SER A 248 6.63 -14.28 2.77
N TYR A 249 6.08 -15.15 3.63
CA TYR A 249 6.82 -15.70 4.75
C TYR A 249 8.04 -16.51 4.27
N ASN A 250 7.83 -17.43 3.33
CA ASN A 250 8.92 -18.27 2.81
C ASN A 250 10.01 -17.38 2.18
N TYR A 251 9.63 -16.46 1.34
CA TYR A 251 10.56 -15.57 0.66
C TYR A 251 11.39 -14.69 1.63
N TRP A 252 10.73 -14.04 2.61
CA TRP A 252 11.42 -13.10 3.49
C TRP A 252 12.08 -13.78 4.70
N VAL A 253 11.40 -14.74 5.33
CA VAL A 253 11.85 -15.33 6.59
C VAL A 253 12.76 -16.54 6.37
N ASN A 254 12.60 -17.27 5.26
CA ASN A 254 13.44 -18.43 4.95
C ASN A 254 14.52 -18.09 3.92
N GLU A 255 14.15 -17.63 2.74
CA GLU A 255 15.11 -17.41 1.65
C GLU A 255 15.98 -16.16 1.86
N HIS A 256 15.42 -15.08 2.45
CA HIS A 256 16.13 -13.85 2.76
C HIS A 256 16.28 -13.62 4.27
N LYS A 257 16.52 -14.69 5.02
CA LYS A 257 16.57 -14.69 6.50
C LYS A 257 17.54 -13.64 7.06
N ASP A 258 18.75 -13.57 6.54
CA ASP A 258 19.76 -12.64 7.04
C ASP A 258 19.35 -11.18 6.85
N PHE A 259 18.73 -10.86 5.72
CA PHE A 259 18.15 -9.54 5.49
C PHE A 259 17.02 -9.25 6.48
N PHE A 260 16.11 -10.20 6.69
CA PHE A 260 14.98 -10.03 7.61
C PHE A 260 15.47 -9.84 9.05
N VAL A 261 16.42 -10.64 9.50
CA VAL A 261 17.08 -10.50 10.80
C VAL A 261 17.73 -9.12 10.95
N LYS A 262 18.48 -8.69 9.94
CA LYS A 262 19.11 -7.37 9.94
C LYS A 262 18.07 -6.26 10.02
N LEU A 263 17.00 -6.32 9.23
CA LEU A 263 15.90 -5.35 9.26
C LEU A 263 15.28 -5.23 10.67
N ILE A 264 15.08 -6.34 11.36
CA ILE A 264 14.59 -6.34 12.73
C ILE A 264 15.62 -5.70 13.68
N LYS A 265 16.88 -6.13 13.63
CA LYS A 265 17.95 -5.61 14.50
C LYS A 265 18.15 -4.10 14.38
N ASP A 266 18.15 -3.58 13.17
CA ASP A 266 18.33 -2.16 12.88
C ASP A 266 17.18 -1.30 13.43
N ASN A 267 16.04 -1.90 13.75
CA ASN A 267 14.84 -1.21 14.23
C ASN A 267 14.46 -1.52 15.69
N LEU A 268 15.28 -2.26 16.44
CA LEU A 268 15.00 -2.53 17.85
C LEU A 268 15.07 -1.22 18.69
N PRO A 269 14.27 -1.11 19.78
CA PRO A 269 13.30 -2.08 20.27
C PRO A 269 11.98 -2.03 19.52
N ILE A 270 11.45 -3.20 19.11
CA ILE A 270 10.15 -3.34 18.46
C ILE A 270 9.15 -3.87 19.48
N PRO A 271 7.91 -3.33 19.55
CA PRO A 271 6.89 -3.84 20.46
C PRO A 271 6.60 -5.33 20.24
N ASN A 272 6.33 -6.04 21.32
CA ASN A 272 5.99 -7.47 21.32
C ASN A 272 7.07 -8.42 20.78
N PHE A 273 8.31 -7.96 20.60
CA PHE A 273 9.44 -8.84 20.33
C PHE A 273 9.99 -9.38 21.64
N HIS A 274 9.98 -10.71 21.80
CA HIS A 274 10.59 -11.38 22.94
C HIS A 274 12.12 -11.38 22.82
N ALA A 275 12.83 -11.39 23.95
CA ALA A 275 14.30 -11.38 23.97
C ALA A 275 14.95 -12.54 23.18
N ASP A 276 14.23 -13.64 23.01
CA ASP A 276 14.67 -14.85 22.29
C ASP A 276 14.15 -14.93 20.84
N TRP A 277 13.66 -13.82 20.28
CA TRP A 277 13.05 -13.79 18.95
C TRP A 277 13.98 -14.32 17.85
N GLU A 278 15.24 -13.97 17.90
CA GLU A 278 16.23 -14.42 16.91
C GLU A 278 16.46 -15.93 16.99
N LYS A 279 16.63 -16.46 18.20
CA LYS A 279 16.75 -17.91 18.41
C LYS A 279 15.54 -18.65 17.84
N LYS A 280 14.33 -18.20 18.16
CA LYS A 280 13.10 -18.77 17.63
C LYS A 280 13.01 -18.72 16.10
N LEU A 281 13.55 -17.69 15.47
CA LEU A 281 13.57 -17.58 14.01
C LEU A 281 14.52 -18.59 13.36
N TYR A 282 15.64 -18.93 14.03
CA TYR A 282 16.61 -19.90 13.51
C TYR A 282 16.26 -21.38 13.89
N GLU A 283 15.37 -21.59 14.84
CA GLU A 283 14.85 -22.92 15.20
C GLU A 283 13.70 -23.40 14.30
N LEU A 284 13.24 -22.55 13.37
CA LEU A 284 12.21 -22.83 12.38
C LEU A 284 12.80 -23.28 11.06
#